data_3c94243653a0932e99ec69dc51c17a1f
#
_entry.id   3c94243653a0932e99ec69dc51c17a1f
#
_cell.length_a   1.000
_cell.length_b   1.000
_cell.length_c   1.000
_cell.angle_alpha   90.00
_cell.angle_beta   90.00
_cell.angle_gamma   90.00
#
_symmetry.space_group_name_H-M   'P 1'
#
loop_
_entity.id
_entity.type
_entity.pdbx_description
1 polymer ?
#
loop_
_entity_poly.entity_id
_entity_poly.type
_entity_poly.pdbx_seq_one_letter_code
_entity_poly.pdbx_strand_id
1 'polypeptide(L)'
;VDITEKASCFSTVNLYLRNAWYHQTIKQFIDQGEIGELAILRICHMTPGLAPGEGHEYEGPAFHDCGMHYVDIARWYAGCEYKTWHAQGVNMWSYKDPWWVQCHGTFQNGVVFDITQGFVYGQLSKDQTHNSYVDIIGTKGIARMTHDFKTAVVDLRGVTQTHHIE
;
A
#
# COMPACT_ATOMS: atom_id res chain seq x y z
N VAL A 1 13.22 -14.05 15.47
CA VAL A 1 12.93 -13.48 16.78
C VAL A 1 13.88 -14.03 17.82
N ASP A 2 13.96 -15.34 18.05
CA ASP A 2 14.83 -15.95 19.07
C ASP A 2 16.35 -15.66 18.92
N ILE A 3 16.83 -15.46 17.70
CA ILE A 3 18.26 -15.17 17.44
C ILE A 3 18.59 -13.73 17.84
N THR A 4 17.72 -12.79 17.51
CA THR A 4 17.92 -11.37 17.83
C THR A 4 17.78 -11.08 19.31
N GLU A 5 16.87 -11.75 20.00
CA GLU A 5 16.73 -11.65 21.46
C GLU A 5 17.99 -12.14 22.20
N LYS A 6 18.62 -13.22 21.70
CA LYS A 6 19.87 -13.78 22.28
C LYS A 6 21.11 -12.99 21.92
N ALA A 7 21.11 -12.26 20.81
CA ALA A 7 22.31 -11.59 20.29
C ALA A 7 22.60 -10.20 20.88
N SER A 8 21.78 -9.68 21.78
CA SER A 8 21.89 -8.33 22.36
C SER A 8 22.11 -7.23 21.30
N CYS A 9 21.54 -7.41 20.12
CA CYS A 9 21.64 -6.46 19.03
C CYS A 9 20.30 -5.78 18.76
N PHE A 10 20.37 -4.54 18.29
CA PHE A 10 19.19 -3.80 17.84
C PHE A 10 18.77 -4.34 16.46
N SER A 11 17.48 -4.62 16.28
CA SER A 11 16.89 -5.00 15.00
C SER A 11 15.66 -4.16 14.70
N THR A 12 15.46 -3.85 13.44
CA THR A 12 14.29 -3.07 12.98
C THR A 12 13.82 -3.56 11.61
N VAL A 13 12.55 -3.33 11.33
CA VAL A 13 11.96 -3.54 10.00
C VAL A 13 11.85 -2.19 9.30
N ASN A 14 12.37 -2.12 8.07
CA ASN A 14 12.33 -0.89 7.28
C ASN A 14 10.98 -0.73 6.57
N LEU A 15 9.96 -0.26 7.29
CA LEU A 15 8.66 0.13 6.74
C LEU A 15 8.72 1.57 6.21
N TYR A 16 9.48 1.78 5.16
CA TYR A 16 9.93 3.09 4.67
C TYR A 16 8.81 3.98 4.13
N LEU A 17 7.65 3.45 3.74
CA LEU A 17 6.56 4.24 3.17
C LEU A 17 6.07 5.34 4.10
N ARG A 18 6.09 5.14 5.41
CA ARG A 18 5.76 6.19 6.38
C ARG A 18 6.68 7.41 6.32
N ASN A 19 7.89 7.25 5.74
CA ASN A 19 8.87 8.33 5.58
C ASN A 19 8.85 8.97 4.19
N ALA A 20 8.08 8.41 3.24
CA ALA A 20 7.90 9.00 1.93
C ALA A 20 7.08 10.30 2.03
N TRP A 21 7.55 11.36 1.37
CA TRP A 21 6.96 12.70 1.48
C TRP A 21 5.45 12.71 1.16
N TYR A 22 5.03 11.98 0.12
CA TYR A 22 3.64 11.92 -0.30
C TYR A 22 2.75 11.22 0.73
N HIS A 23 3.22 10.17 1.39
CA HIS A 23 2.47 9.52 2.45
C HIS A 23 2.38 10.39 3.72
N GLN A 24 3.46 11.10 4.04
CA GLN A 24 3.44 12.07 5.15
C GLN A 24 2.50 13.24 4.89
N THR A 25 2.49 13.77 3.67
CA THR A 25 1.57 14.84 3.26
C THR A 25 0.11 14.40 3.41
N ILE A 26 -0.23 13.20 2.93
CA ILE A 26 -1.58 12.64 3.11
C ILE A 26 -1.93 12.47 4.59
N LYS A 27 -1.02 11.90 5.38
CA LYS A 27 -1.27 11.67 6.81
C LYS A 27 -1.49 12.98 7.55
N GLN A 28 -0.66 13.98 7.27
CA GLN A 28 -0.82 15.32 7.85
C GLN A 28 -2.18 15.93 7.49
N PHE A 29 -2.64 15.78 6.25
CA PHE A 29 -3.93 16.26 5.79
C PHE A 29 -5.11 15.58 6.49
N ILE A 30 -5.00 14.27 6.75
CA ILE A 30 -5.96 13.51 7.56
C ILE A 30 -5.97 14.04 9.00
N ASP A 31 -4.79 14.20 9.61
CA ASP A 31 -4.66 14.61 11.01
C ASP A 31 -5.12 16.05 11.27
N GLN A 32 -5.07 16.91 10.25
CA GLN A 32 -5.64 18.26 10.29
C GLN A 32 -7.18 18.27 10.20
N GLY A 33 -7.81 17.12 9.96
CA GLY A 33 -9.27 17.00 9.86
C GLY A 33 -9.85 17.49 8.54
N GLU A 34 -9.03 17.77 7.54
CA GLU A 34 -9.44 18.32 6.24
C GLU A 34 -10.39 17.42 5.47
N ILE A 35 -10.28 16.10 5.64
CA ILE A 35 -11.19 15.14 5.01
C ILE A 35 -12.40 14.79 5.88
N GLY A 36 -12.50 15.35 7.11
CA GLY A 36 -13.49 14.90 8.10
C GLY A 36 -13.12 13.53 8.68
N GLU A 37 -14.13 12.69 8.93
CA GLU A 37 -13.90 11.31 9.38
C GLU A 37 -13.48 10.44 8.20
N LEU A 38 -12.39 9.70 8.35
CA LEU A 38 -11.96 8.72 7.36
C LEU A 38 -12.99 7.60 7.24
N ALA A 39 -13.41 7.29 6.03
CA ALA A 39 -14.44 6.27 5.76
C ALA A 39 -13.92 5.12 4.89
N ILE A 40 -13.19 5.41 3.83
CA ILE A 40 -12.71 4.43 2.86
C ILE A 40 -11.25 4.67 2.55
N LEU A 41 -10.50 3.57 2.51
CA LEU A 41 -9.09 3.54 2.17
C LEU A 41 -8.87 2.51 1.08
N ARG A 42 -8.33 2.93 -0.07
CA ARG A 42 -7.99 2.05 -1.18
C ARG A 42 -6.54 2.21 -1.56
N ILE A 43 -5.84 1.10 -1.65
CA ILE A 43 -4.44 1.05 -2.06
C ILE A 43 -4.30 0.03 -3.19
N CYS A 44 -3.65 0.45 -4.25
CA CYS A 44 -3.25 -0.43 -5.34
C CYS A 44 -1.76 -0.25 -5.59
N HIS A 45 -1.05 -1.37 -5.67
CA HIS A 45 0.33 -1.38 -6.12
C HIS A 45 0.54 -2.55 -7.07
N MET A 46 0.46 -2.25 -8.34
CA MET A 46 0.56 -3.21 -9.43
C MET A 46 1.77 -2.84 -10.29
N THR A 47 2.73 -3.73 -10.34
CA THR A 47 3.97 -3.52 -11.10
C THR A 47 4.26 -4.72 -11.99
N PRO A 48 5.05 -4.54 -13.06
CA PRO A 48 5.70 -5.66 -13.71
C PRO A 48 6.65 -6.31 -12.70
N GLY A 49 6.50 -7.61 -12.47
CA GLY A 49 7.44 -8.39 -11.71
C GLY A 49 8.50 -9.03 -12.64
N LEU A 50 9.29 -9.91 -12.10
CA LEU A 50 10.13 -10.80 -12.90
C LEU A 50 9.35 -12.08 -13.24
N ALA A 51 9.56 -12.63 -14.44
CA ALA A 51 9.04 -13.93 -14.81
C ALA A 51 9.70 -15.04 -13.96
N PRO A 52 9.08 -16.24 -13.86
CA PRO A 52 9.69 -17.37 -13.17
C PRO A 52 11.13 -17.63 -13.63
N GLY A 53 12.03 -17.84 -12.69
CA GLY A 53 13.47 -18.04 -12.96
C GLY A 53 14.31 -16.77 -13.05
N GLU A 54 13.72 -15.59 -12.89
CA GLU A 54 14.44 -14.30 -12.94
C GLU A 54 14.83 -13.75 -11.55
N GLY A 55 14.60 -14.50 -10.48
CA GLY A 55 15.20 -14.25 -9.17
C GLY A 55 14.27 -13.84 -8.03
N HIS A 56 13.05 -13.40 -8.30
CA HIS A 56 12.10 -12.97 -7.23
C HIS A 56 11.58 -14.14 -6.37
N GLU A 57 11.79 -15.37 -6.78
CA GLU A 57 11.39 -16.54 -5.99
C GLU A 57 12.06 -16.58 -4.61
N TYR A 58 13.22 -15.95 -4.46
CA TYR A 58 13.96 -15.89 -3.20
C TYR A 58 13.44 -14.83 -2.23
N GLU A 59 12.72 -13.84 -2.74
CA GLU A 59 12.13 -12.76 -1.94
C GLU A 59 10.77 -13.13 -1.37
N GLY A 60 10.19 -14.21 -1.89
CA GLY A 60 8.88 -14.70 -1.52
C GLY A 60 7.76 -14.16 -2.41
N PRO A 61 6.50 -14.53 -2.10
CA PRO A 61 5.36 -14.09 -2.88
C PRO A 61 5.22 -12.56 -2.83
N ALA A 62 4.69 -11.98 -3.90
CA ALA A 62 4.56 -10.53 -4.09
C ALA A 62 3.97 -9.79 -2.87
N PHE A 63 3.00 -10.40 -2.19
CA PHE A 63 2.39 -9.78 -1.01
C PHE A 63 3.30 -9.82 0.23
N HIS A 64 4.18 -10.83 0.36
CA HIS A 64 5.18 -10.88 1.43
C HIS A 64 6.32 -9.87 1.20
N ASP A 65 6.70 -9.66 -0.04
CA ASP A 65 7.74 -8.70 -0.40
C ASP A 65 7.25 -7.26 -0.24
N CYS A 66 6.25 -6.84 -0.99
CA CYS A 66 5.75 -5.47 -1.01
C CYS A 66 4.45 -5.25 -0.24
N GLY A 67 3.56 -6.23 -0.17
CA GLY A 67 2.23 -6.09 0.44
C GLY A 67 2.27 -5.66 1.91
N MET A 68 3.28 -6.08 2.64
CA MET A 68 3.49 -5.69 4.05
C MET A 68 3.61 -4.17 4.23
N HIS A 69 4.21 -3.46 3.26
CA HIS A 69 4.32 -2.01 3.30
C HIS A 69 2.96 -1.33 3.18
N TYR A 70 2.07 -1.87 2.37
CA TYR A 70 0.72 -1.32 2.16
C TYR A 70 -0.23 -1.67 3.30
N VAL A 71 -0.07 -2.82 3.92
CA VAL A 71 -0.75 -3.18 5.17
C VAL A 71 -0.33 -2.22 6.29
N ASP A 72 0.95 -1.92 6.41
CA ASP A 72 1.46 -1.00 7.42
C ASP A 72 0.97 0.44 7.20
N ILE A 73 1.04 0.94 5.96
CA ILE A 73 0.63 2.33 5.66
C ILE A 73 -0.89 2.52 5.85
N ALA A 74 -1.71 1.50 5.49
CA ALA A 74 -3.15 1.53 5.70
C ALA A 74 -3.50 1.63 7.18
N ARG A 75 -2.84 0.82 8.01
CA ARG A 75 -2.98 0.84 9.46
C ARG A 75 -2.57 2.19 10.06
N TRP A 76 -1.51 2.79 9.53
CA TRP A 76 -1.04 4.12 9.96
C TRP A 76 -2.04 5.23 9.62
N TYR A 77 -2.65 5.19 8.43
CA TYR A 77 -3.71 6.12 8.05
C TYR A 77 -4.97 5.96 8.90
N ALA A 78 -5.41 4.71 9.13
CA ALA A 78 -6.59 4.42 9.93
C ALA A 78 -6.41 4.75 11.42
N GLY A 79 -5.17 4.76 11.92
CA GLY A 79 -4.85 5.04 13.32
C GLY A 79 -5.30 3.96 14.31
N CYS A 80 -5.68 2.77 13.82
CA CYS A 80 -6.11 1.65 14.65
C CYS A 80 -5.85 0.29 13.98
N GLU A 81 -6.15 -0.80 14.68
CA GLU A 81 -5.92 -2.16 14.20
C GLU A 81 -7.02 -2.63 13.24
N TYR A 82 -6.66 -3.60 12.39
CA TYR A 82 -7.60 -4.34 11.57
C TYR A 82 -8.61 -5.10 12.43
N LYS A 83 -9.88 -5.10 12.03
CA LYS A 83 -10.96 -5.85 12.67
C LYS A 83 -11.36 -7.09 11.89
N THR A 84 -11.57 -6.93 10.60
CA THR A 84 -11.90 -8.04 9.68
C THR A 84 -11.08 -7.92 8.41
N TRP A 85 -10.76 -9.07 7.80
CA TRP A 85 -10.14 -9.10 6.48
C TRP A 85 -10.56 -10.37 5.73
N HIS A 86 -10.63 -10.23 4.42
CA HIS A 86 -10.77 -11.30 3.47
C HIS A 86 -9.77 -11.07 2.35
N ALA A 87 -9.22 -12.15 1.82
CA ALA A 87 -8.24 -12.06 0.75
C ALA A 87 -8.54 -13.07 -0.35
N GLN A 88 -8.21 -12.70 -1.57
CA GLN A 88 -8.17 -13.59 -2.71
C GLN A 88 -6.87 -13.36 -3.47
N GLY A 89 -6.37 -14.41 -4.08
CA GLY A 89 -5.12 -14.37 -4.83
C GLY A 89 -5.23 -15.10 -6.14
N VAL A 90 -4.35 -14.74 -7.07
CA VAL A 90 -4.21 -15.41 -8.37
C VAL A 90 -2.80 -15.92 -8.50
N ASN A 91 -2.68 -17.23 -8.73
CA ASN A 91 -1.43 -17.85 -9.14
C ASN A 91 -1.28 -17.67 -10.65
N MET A 92 -0.15 -17.14 -11.05
CA MET A 92 0.20 -16.99 -12.45
C MET A 92 1.50 -17.72 -12.74
N TRP A 93 1.69 -18.14 -13.99
CA TRP A 93 2.83 -18.93 -14.44
C TRP A 93 3.04 -20.20 -13.60
N SER A 94 4.27 -20.51 -13.26
CA SER A 94 4.65 -21.68 -12.45
C SER A 94 4.87 -21.37 -10.96
N TYR A 95 4.52 -20.18 -10.52
CA TYR A 95 4.65 -19.83 -9.10
C TYR A 95 3.67 -20.62 -8.22
N LYS A 96 4.17 -21.10 -7.09
CA LYS A 96 3.39 -21.81 -6.11
C LYS A 96 2.42 -20.90 -5.36
N ASP A 97 2.90 -19.70 -5.00
CA ASP A 97 2.18 -18.71 -4.23
C ASP A 97 1.55 -17.64 -5.13
N PRO A 98 0.48 -16.97 -4.70
CA PRO A 98 -0.14 -15.90 -5.49
C PRO A 98 0.81 -14.74 -5.75
N TRP A 99 0.87 -14.30 -6.99
CA TRP A 99 1.61 -13.11 -7.42
C TRP A 99 0.72 -11.88 -7.60
N TRP A 100 -0.54 -12.04 -7.36
CA TRP A 100 -1.51 -10.97 -7.18
C TRP A 100 -2.41 -11.32 -6.01
N VAL A 101 -2.60 -10.40 -5.09
CA VAL A 101 -3.48 -10.54 -3.93
C VAL A 101 -4.30 -9.27 -3.77
N GLN A 102 -5.60 -9.43 -3.57
CA GLN A 102 -6.49 -8.39 -3.07
C GLN A 102 -6.94 -8.77 -1.67
N CYS A 103 -6.82 -7.82 -0.74
CA CYS A 103 -7.30 -7.94 0.62
C CYS A 103 -8.25 -6.79 0.93
N HIS A 104 -9.41 -7.07 1.52
CA HIS A 104 -10.39 -6.07 1.91
C HIS A 104 -11.00 -6.40 3.27
N GLY A 105 -11.58 -5.40 3.93
CA GLY A 105 -12.21 -5.57 5.24
C GLY A 105 -12.46 -4.25 5.94
N THR A 106 -12.42 -4.30 7.27
CA THR A 106 -12.67 -3.13 8.12
C THR A 106 -11.61 -2.99 9.20
N PHE A 107 -11.36 -1.75 9.60
CA PHE A 107 -10.63 -1.40 10.81
C PHE A 107 -11.55 -1.35 12.03
N GLN A 108 -10.97 -1.29 13.23
CA GLN A 108 -11.73 -1.24 14.50
C GLN A 108 -12.63 0.01 14.60
N ASN A 109 -12.24 1.11 13.98
CA ASN A 109 -13.01 2.36 13.91
C ASN A 109 -14.09 2.37 12.81
N GLY A 110 -14.26 1.25 12.06
CA GLY A 110 -15.26 1.13 11.01
C GLY A 110 -14.82 1.56 9.61
N VAL A 111 -13.61 2.09 9.46
CA VAL A 111 -13.04 2.41 8.14
C VAL A 111 -12.95 1.14 7.30
N VAL A 112 -13.45 1.21 6.07
CA VAL A 112 -13.35 0.11 5.09
C VAL A 112 -12.06 0.24 4.31
N PHE A 113 -11.38 -0.87 4.07
CA PHE A 113 -10.17 -0.88 3.26
C PHE A 113 -10.22 -1.87 2.09
N ASP A 114 -9.47 -1.56 1.05
CA ASP A 114 -9.15 -2.41 -0.10
C ASP A 114 -7.66 -2.23 -0.41
N ILE A 115 -6.89 -3.30 -0.34
CA ILE A 115 -5.47 -3.33 -0.67
C ILE A 115 -5.25 -4.36 -1.76
N THR A 116 -4.78 -3.93 -2.91
CA THR A 116 -4.40 -4.79 -4.04
C THR A 116 -2.91 -4.64 -4.30
N GLN A 117 -2.21 -5.76 -4.34
CA GLN A 117 -0.79 -5.80 -4.65
C GLN A 117 -0.46 -6.97 -5.57
N GLY A 118 0.43 -6.73 -6.54
CA GLY A 118 0.88 -7.81 -7.41
C GLY A 118 2.02 -7.41 -8.34
N PHE A 119 2.76 -8.42 -8.75
CA PHE A 119 3.86 -8.35 -9.71
C PHE A 119 3.47 -8.98 -11.05
N VAL A 120 2.30 -8.65 -11.54
CA VAL A 120 1.72 -9.25 -12.75
C VAL A 120 1.27 -8.21 -13.79
N TYR A 121 1.58 -6.95 -13.56
CA TYR A 121 1.04 -5.85 -14.34
C TYR A 121 1.84 -5.61 -15.62
N GLY A 122 1.45 -6.31 -16.68
CA GLY A 122 2.08 -6.16 -17.99
C GLY A 122 3.49 -6.74 -18.06
N GLN A 123 3.80 -7.76 -17.28
CA GLN A 123 5.13 -8.38 -17.18
C GLN A 123 5.75 -8.73 -18.54
N LEU A 124 4.96 -9.29 -19.44
CA LEU A 124 5.41 -9.68 -20.78
C LEU A 124 4.97 -8.69 -21.87
N SER A 125 4.50 -7.51 -21.49
CA SER A 125 4.14 -6.46 -22.44
C SER A 125 5.39 -5.83 -23.03
N LYS A 126 5.30 -5.41 -24.30
CA LYS A 126 6.38 -4.69 -24.97
C LYS A 126 6.78 -3.42 -24.22
N ASP A 127 5.78 -2.66 -23.78
CA ASP A 127 5.95 -1.45 -22.99
C ASP A 127 5.36 -1.69 -21.59
N GLN A 128 6.24 -1.88 -20.63
CA GLN A 128 5.86 -2.10 -19.24
C GLN A 128 5.43 -0.79 -18.57
N THR A 129 4.46 -0.87 -17.67
CA THR A 129 3.94 0.26 -16.91
C THR A 129 3.58 -0.18 -15.49
N HIS A 130 3.18 0.78 -14.66
CA HIS A 130 2.77 0.57 -13.28
C HIS A 130 1.37 1.12 -13.07
N ASN A 131 0.65 0.56 -12.10
CA ASN A 131 -0.60 1.11 -11.61
C ASN A 131 -0.54 1.16 -10.08
N SER A 132 -0.10 2.29 -9.56
CA SER A 132 0.04 2.49 -8.12
C SER A 132 -0.70 3.73 -7.67
N TYR A 133 -1.61 3.57 -6.71
CA TYR A 133 -2.38 4.66 -6.14
C TYR A 133 -2.78 4.41 -4.69
N VAL A 134 -3.05 5.50 -4.00
CA VAL A 134 -3.74 5.54 -2.72
C VAL A 134 -4.93 6.49 -2.85
N ASP A 135 -6.13 6.01 -2.54
CA ASP A 135 -7.34 6.82 -2.43
C ASP A 135 -7.82 6.80 -0.98
N ILE A 136 -7.89 7.96 -0.37
CA ILE A 136 -8.40 8.19 0.97
C ILE A 136 -9.68 9.02 0.84
N ILE A 137 -10.80 8.47 1.31
CA ILE A 137 -12.09 9.12 1.22
C ILE A 137 -12.63 9.33 2.63
N GLY A 138 -12.84 10.59 2.97
CA GLY A 138 -13.48 10.99 4.22
C GLY A 138 -14.86 11.57 3.99
N THR A 139 -15.52 11.93 5.08
CA THR A 139 -16.89 12.48 5.05
C THR A 139 -16.98 13.90 4.48
N LYS A 140 -15.84 14.60 4.37
CA LYS A 140 -15.78 16.00 3.92
C LYS A 140 -14.74 16.28 2.84
N GLY A 141 -13.93 15.29 2.50
CA GLY A 141 -12.84 15.50 1.55
C GLY A 141 -12.18 14.20 1.11
N ILE A 142 -11.20 14.33 0.24
CA ILE A 142 -10.41 13.23 -0.30
C ILE A 142 -8.93 13.55 -0.32
N ALA A 143 -8.11 12.52 -0.26
CA ALA A 143 -6.69 12.58 -0.61
C ALA A 143 -6.36 11.45 -1.58
N ARG A 144 -5.73 11.77 -2.70
CA ARG A 144 -5.31 10.81 -3.70
C ARG A 144 -3.82 10.96 -4.00
N MET A 145 -3.11 9.87 -4.09
CA MET A 145 -1.76 9.79 -4.61
C MET A 145 -1.70 8.79 -5.76
N THR A 146 -1.00 9.15 -6.82
CA THR A 146 -0.58 8.23 -7.88
C THR A 146 0.93 8.30 -8.04
N HIS A 147 1.51 7.20 -8.50
CA HIS A 147 2.96 7.13 -8.59
C HIS A 147 3.37 6.07 -9.64
N ASP A 148 4.43 6.39 -10.39
CA ASP A 148 4.97 5.56 -11.46
C ASP A 148 6.47 5.25 -11.29
N PHE A 149 6.99 5.33 -10.06
CA PHE A 149 8.40 5.21 -9.68
C PHE A 149 9.33 6.33 -10.16
N LYS A 150 8.84 7.28 -10.95
CA LYS A 150 9.59 8.47 -11.39
C LYS A 150 9.00 9.73 -10.76
N THR A 151 7.69 9.80 -10.79
CA THR A 151 6.91 10.91 -10.27
C THR A 151 5.85 10.41 -9.30
N ALA A 152 5.52 11.22 -8.31
CA ALA A 152 4.37 11.01 -7.44
C ALA A 152 3.50 12.26 -7.49
N VAL A 153 2.22 12.09 -7.78
CA VAL A 153 1.25 13.17 -7.82
C VAL A 153 0.29 13.01 -6.65
N VAL A 154 0.09 14.08 -5.89
CA VAL A 154 -0.81 14.12 -4.73
C VAL A 154 -1.88 15.18 -4.93
N ASP A 155 -3.14 14.73 -4.97
CA ASP A 155 -4.34 15.58 -4.98
C ASP A 155 -5.00 15.53 -3.60
N LEU A 156 -5.11 16.70 -2.97
CA LEU A 156 -5.76 16.86 -1.66
C LEU A 156 -6.92 17.84 -1.83
N ARG A 157 -8.12 17.43 -1.44
CA ARG A 157 -9.33 18.24 -1.49
C ARG A 157 -10.02 18.17 -0.14
N GLY A 158 -9.78 19.16 0.68
CA GLY A 158 -10.29 19.26 2.04
C GLY A 158 -11.37 20.32 2.21
N VAL A 159 -11.71 20.57 3.45
CA VAL A 159 -12.71 21.57 3.85
C VAL A 159 -12.20 22.99 3.62
N THR A 160 -10.93 23.23 3.93
CA THR A 160 -10.32 24.56 3.87
C THR A 160 -9.20 24.68 2.84
N GLN A 161 -8.65 23.56 2.39
CA GLN A 161 -7.47 23.50 1.53
C GLN A 161 -7.68 22.57 0.34
N THR A 162 -7.09 22.95 -0.78
CA THR A 162 -6.94 22.11 -1.97
C THR A 162 -5.52 22.23 -2.47
N HIS A 163 -4.85 21.10 -2.65
CA HIS A 163 -3.48 21.05 -3.14
C HIS A 163 -3.34 20.05 -4.28
N HIS A 164 -2.55 20.39 -5.26
CA HIS A 164 -2.06 19.50 -6.29
C HIS A 164 -0.53 19.61 -6.29
N ILE A 165 0.15 18.49 -6.04
CA ILE A 165 1.60 18.43 -5.85
C ILE A 165 2.16 17.37 -6.79
N GLU A 166 3.12 17.76 -7.63
CA GLU A 166 3.87 16.90 -8.54
C GLU A 166 5.34 16.79 -8.13
#